data_59b005bcff9c4d7bf1b33b71208b4bec
#
_entry.id   59b005bcff9c4d7bf1b33b71208b4bec
#
_cell.length_a   1.000
_cell.length_b   1.000
_cell.length_c   1.000
_cell.angle_alpha   90.00
_cell.angle_beta   90.00
_cell.angle_gamma   90.00
#
_symmetry.space_group_name_H-M   'P 1'
#
loop_
_entity.id
_entity.type
_entity.pdbx_description
1 polymer ?
#
loop_
_entity_poly.entity_id
_entity_poly.type
_entity_poly.pdbx_seq_one_letter_code
_entity_poly.pdbx_strand_id
1 'polypeptide(L)'
;MCIRDSPKEGAPLVAAMNASVPVINAGDGGHNHPTQTLADLLTIYREKGSFENLTVGLCGDLKFGRTVHSLIDAMSRYLGVKFVLISPDELKVPSYVKQKMRDQGIPYIQTTDLEAVMPELDILYMTRVQRERFFNEEDYLRLKDSYILTPEKLAGAKQDLAILHPLPRVNEIAVAIDADPRACYFKQVLNGKFMRMALILKLLEVQ
;
A
#
# COMPACT_ATOMS: atom_id res chain seq x y z
N MET A 1 -2.05 5.54 -23.25
CA MET A 1 -1.32 6.72 -22.69
C MET A 1 -1.19 6.51 -21.19
N CYS A 2 0.03 6.54 -20.66
CA CYS A 2 0.24 6.44 -19.22
C CYS A 2 0.32 7.86 -18.63
N ILE A 3 -0.61 8.23 -17.79
CA ILE A 3 -0.57 9.53 -17.11
C ILE A 3 0.27 9.35 -15.86
N ARG A 4 1.48 9.89 -15.88
CA ARG A 4 2.42 9.83 -14.79
C ARG A 4 2.26 11.05 -13.88
N ASP A 5 2.22 10.79 -12.58
CA ASP A 5 2.33 11.72 -11.46
C ASP A 5 1.72 13.11 -11.61
N SER A 6 0.69 13.33 -10.81
CA SER A 6 0.16 14.63 -10.39
C SER A 6 -0.81 15.37 -11.30
N PRO A 7 -1.64 14.75 -12.09
CA PRO A 7 -2.88 15.46 -12.37
C PRO A 7 -3.73 15.41 -11.09
N LYS A 8 -4.39 16.50 -10.80
CA LYS A 8 -5.43 16.56 -9.77
C LYS A 8 -6.47 15.46 -10.02
N GLU A 9 -7.15 15.07 -8.97
CA GLU A 9 -8.31 14.18 -9.00
C GLU A 9 -9.21 14.50 -10.21
N GLY A 10 -9.55 13.47 -10.98
CA GLY A 10 -10.38 13.61 -12.18
C GLY A 10 -9.64 13.74 -13.50
N ALA A 11 -8.36 14.08 -13.55
CA ALA A 11 -7.64 14.18 -14.82
C ALA A 11 -7.57 12.86 -15.61
N PRO A 12 -7.40 11.68 -15.00
CA PRO A 12 -7.52 10.41 -15.71
C PRO A 12 -8.89 10.18 -16.32
N LEU A 13 -9.95 10.60 -15.63
CA LEU A 13 -11.31 10.49 -16.14
C LEU A 13 -11.52 11.41 -17.35
N VAL A 14 -11.12 12.68 -17.26
CA VAL A 14 -11.20 13.63 -18.37
C VAL A 14 -10.36 13.15 -19.56
N ALA A 15 -9.17 12.62 -19.32
CA ALA A 15 -8.35 12.04 -20.38
C ALA A 15 -9.04 10.84 -21.04
N ALA A 16 -9.66 9.95 -20.26
CA ALA A 16 -10.39 8.79 -20.80
C ALA A 16 -11.61 9.20 -21.62
N MET A 17 -12.33 10.26 -21.22
CA MET A 17 -13.49 10.77 -21.97
C MET A 17 -13.13 11.39 -23.31
N ASN A 18 -11.89 11.84 -23.50
CA ASN A 18 -11.44 12.56 -24.69
C ASN A 18 -10.42 11.76 -25.53
N ALA A 19 -9.99 10.59 -25.08
CA ALA A 19 -9.04 9.78 -25.81
C ALA A 19 -9.72 8.70 -26.63
N SER A 20 -9.21 8.47 -27.84
CA SER A 20 -9.60 7.34 -28.70
C SER A 20 -8.85 6.03 -28.41
N VAL A 21 -7.99 6.04 -27.40
CA VAL A 21 -7.16 4.92 -26.97
C VAL A 21 -7.29 4.68 -25.48
N PRO A 22 -7.02 3.48 -24.98
CA PRO A 22 -7.06 3.20 -23.54
C PRO A 22 -6.17 4.15 -22.73
N VAL A 23 -6.69 4.61 -21.59
CA VAL A 23 -5.97 5.48 -20.64
C VAL A 23 -5.70 4.71 -19.36
N ILE A 24 -4.44 4.62 -18.96
CA ILE A 24 -4.00 3.96 -17.73
C ILE A 24 -3.72 5.03 -16.68
N ASN A 25 -4.48 4.99 -15.57
CA ASN A 25 -4.16 5.79 -14.39
C ASN A 25 -2.95 5.18 -13.67
N ALA A 26 -1.79 5.85 -13.76
CA ALA A 26 -0.55 5.46 -13.07
C ALA A 26 -0.33 6.23 -11.75
N GLY A 27 -1.32 6.96 -11.28
CA GLY A 27 -1.35 7.75 -10.06
C GLY A 27 -1.92 9.13 -10.29
N ASP A 28 -2.90 9.54 -9.48
CA ASP A 28 -3.65 10.80 -9.60
C ASP A 28 -3.55 11.65 -8.32
N GLY A 29 -2.37 12.10 -8.01
CA GLY A 29 -2.12 12.94 -6.84
C GLY A 29 -2.19 12.14 -5.53
N GLY A 30 -3.05 12.55 -4.61
CA GLY A 30 -3.27 11.88 -3.31
C GLY A 30 -4.38 10.83 -3.32
N HIS A 31 -5.04 10.59 -4.45
CA HIS A 31 -6.28 9.84 -4.52
C HIS A 31 -6.05 8.34 -4.78
N ASN A 32 -5.63 7.94 -5.98
CA ASN A 32 -5.49 6.54 -6.35
C ASN A 32 -4.14 6.20 -7.00
N HIS A 33 -3.75 4.92 -6.88
CA HIS A 33 -2.60 4.36 -7.57
C HIS A 33 -2.89 2.95 -8.11
N PRO A 34 -3.77 2.78 -9.11
CA PRO A 34 -4.26 1.48 -9.55
C PRO A 34 -3.14 0.53 -9.99
N THR A 35 -2.14 1.03 -10.71
CA THR A 35 -1.03 0.19 -11.19
C THR A 35 -0.12 -0.31 -10.06
N GLN A 36 -0.03 0.42 -8.93
CA GLN A 36 0.66 -0.07 -7.74
C GLN A 36 -0.20 -1.14 -7.04
N THR A 37 -1.50 -0.89 -6.91
CA THR A 37 -2.43 -1.87 -6.32
C THR A 37 -2.38 -3.21 -7.06
N LEU A 38 -2.32 -3.22 -8.38
CA LEU A 38 -2.17 -4.44 -9.16
C LEU A 38 -0.85 -5.17 -8.84
N ALA A 39 0.24 -4.43 -8.65
CA ALA A 39 1.53 -5.00 -8.23
C ALA A 39 1.45 -5.62 -6.83
N ASP A 40 0.78 -4.94 -5.92
CA ASP A 40 0.56 -5.38 -4.54
C ASP A 40 -0.28 -6.67 -4.52
N LEU A 41 -1.40 -6.68 -5.24
CA LEU A 41 -2.28 -7.86 -5.35
C LEU A 41 -1.54 -9.07 -5.94
N LEU A 42 -0.79 -8.90 -7.03
CA LEU A 42 -0.02 -10.03 -7.58
C LEU A 42 1.00 -10.55 -6.59
N THR A 43 1.63 -9.67 -5.81
CA THR A 43 2.60 -10.07 -4.78
C THR A 43 1.91 -10.83 -3.66
N ILE A 44 0.80 -10.30 -3.13
CA ILE A 44 -0.01 -10.96 -2.10
C ILE A 44 -0.44 -12.37 -2.57
N TYR A 45 -0.97 -12.47 -3.79
CA TYR A 45 -1.41 -13.75 -4.33
C TYR A 45 -0.26 -14.76 -4.47
N ARG A 46 0.91 -14.33 -4.91
CA ARG A 46 2.08 -15.20 -5.05
C ARG A 46 2.66 -15.68 -3.71
N GLU A 47 2.61 -14.83 -2.70
CA GLU A 47 3.16 -15.16 -1.38
C GLU A 47 2.13 -15.90 -0.48
N LYS A 48 0.83 -15.66 -0.67
CA LYS A 48 -0.24 -16.25 0.19
C LYS A 48 -1.14 -17.29 -0.50
N GLY A 49 -1.13 -17.35 -1.83
CA GLY A 49 -1.99 -18.26 -2.59
C GLY A 49 -3.48 -17.87 -2.62
N SER A 50 -3.91 -16.93 -1.77
CA SER A 50 -5.28 -16.45 -1.65
C SER A 50 -5.30 -14.99 -1.21
N PHE A 51 -6.45 -14.32 -1.40
CA PHE A 51 -6.74 -13.02 -0.84
C PHE A 51 -7.65 -13.07 0.38
N GLU A 52 -8.20 -14.25 0.69
CA GLU A 52 -9.21 -14.42 1.73
C GLU A 52 -8.59 -14.71 3.10
N ASN A 53 -9.29 -14.27 4.15
CA ASN A 53 -8.94 -14.51 5.55
C ASN A 53 -7.55 -13.98 5.94
N LEU A 54 -7.13 -12.87 5.33
CA LEU A 54 -5.84 -12.25 5.61
C LEU A 54 -5.97 -11.06 6.58
N THR A 55 -5.04 -10.98 7.52
CA THR A 55 -4.85 -9.82 8.38
C THR A 55 -3.77 -8.92 7.79
N VAL A 56 -4.18 -7.75 7.28
CA VAL A 56 -3.32 -6.81 6.56
C VAL A 56 -2.95 -5.64 7.45
N GLY A 57 -1.70 -5.60 7.90
CA GLY A 57 -1.12 -4.47 8.62
C GLY A 57 -0.66 -3.39 7.64
N LEU A 58 -1.12 -2.16 7.83
CA LEU A 58 -0.73 -0.98 7.07
C LEU A 58 -0.01 -0.04 8.02
N CYS A 59 1.28 0.25 7.79
CA CYS A 59 2.12 0.95 8.74
C CYS A 59 2.79 2.18 8.13
N GLY A 60 2.75 3.32 8.82
CA GLY A 60 3.42 4.57 8.48
C GLY A 60 2.46 5.71 8.16
N ASP A 61 2.61 6.35 7.00
CA ASP A 61 1.75 7.45 6.56
C ASP A 61 0.46 6.92 5.92
N LEU A 62 -0.58 6.74 6.74
CA LEU A 62 -1.88 6.28 6.26
C LEU A 62 -2.80 7.42 5.85
N LYS A 63 -2.44 8.67 6.17
CA LYS A 63 -3.23 9.87 5.86
C LYS A 63 -3.10 10.26 4.40
N PHE A 64 -1.87 10.30 3.90
CA PHE A 64 -1.55 10.75 2.54
C PHE A 64 -1.18 9.60 1.61
N GLY A 65 -1.14 8.37 2.15
CA GLY A 65 -0.72 7.17 1.45
C GLY A 65 -1.75 6.67 0.43
N ARG A 66 -1.77 7.23 -0.79
CA ARG A 66 -2.68 6.79 -1.87
C ARG A 66 -2.59 5.29 -2.17
N THR A 67 -1.42 4.69 -2.01
CA THR A 67 -1.22 3.24 -2.18
C THR A 67 -1.96 2.45 -1.11
N VAL A 68 -1.96 2.96 0.13
CA VAL A 68 -2.70 2.39 1.26
C VAL A 68 -4.20 2.42 0.98
N HIS A 69 -4.75 3.59 0.59
CA HIS A 69 -6.18 3.74 0.32
C HIS A 69 -6.63 2.82 -0.82
N SER A 70 -5.85 2.75 -1.90
CA SER A 70 -6.16 1.88 -3.03
C SER A 70 -6.05 0.40 -2.67
N LEU A 71 -5.11 0.02 -1.81
CA LEU A 71 -4.97 -1.36 -1.34
C LEU A 71 -6.13 -1.76 -0.42
N ILE A 72 -6.56 -0.87 0.50
CA ILE A 72 -7.76 -1.08 1.32
C ILE A 72 -8.96 -1.34 0.41
N ASP A 73 -9.20 -0.49 -0.58
CA ASP A 73 -10.31 -0.63 -1.52
C ASP A 73 -10.28 -1.96 -2.28
N ALA A 74 -9.12 -2.39 -2.71
CA ALA A 74 -8.97 -3.62 -3.46
C ALA A 74 -9.17 -4.86 -2.57
N MET A 75 -8.53 -4.89 -1.40
CA MET A 75 -8.59 -6.03 -0.49
C MET A 75 -9.95 -6.16 0.22
N SER A 76 -10.68 -5.07 0.41
CA SER A 76 -12.04 -5.08 0.99
C SER A 76 -13.08 -5.88 0.17
N ARG A 77 -12.74 -6.32 -1.02
CA ARG A 77 -13.60 -7.15 -1.88
C ARG A 77 -13.53 -8.64 -1.56
N TYR A 78 -12.57 -9.06 -0.73
CA TYR A 78 -12.33 -10.46 -0.44
C TYR A 78 -12.83 -10.83 0.96
N LEU A 79 -13.32 -12.05 1.10
CA LEU A 79 -13.92 -12.52 2.34
C LEU A 79 -12.89 -12.68 3.47
N GLY A 80 -13.29 -12.30 4.68
CA GLY A 80 -12.48 -12.51 5.89
C GLY A 80 -11.25 -11.63 6.03
N VAL A 81 -11.07 -10.63 5.16
CA VAL A 81 -9.97 -9.67 5.28
C VAL A 81 -10.18 -8.75 6.48
N LYS A 82 -9.12 -8.52 7.26
CA LYS A 82 -9.07 -7.59 8.38
C LYS A 82 -7.93 -6.61 8.19
N PHE A 83 -8.11 -5.36 8.60
CA PHE A 83 -7.03 -4.38 8.58
C PHE A 83 -6.55 -4.01 9.96
N VAL A 84 -5.22 -3.87 10.10
CA VAL A 84 -4.56 -3.28 11.25
C VAL A 84 -3.89 -1.99 10.79
N LEU A 85 -4.43 -0.85 11.21
CA LEU A 85 -3.99 0.48 10.79
C LEU A 85 -3.01 1.02 11.83
N ILE A 86 -1.73 1.04 11.48
CA ILE A 86 -0.62 1.35 12.39
C ILE A 86 -0.02 2.69 12.00
N SER A 87 -0.29 3.74 12.79
CA SER A 87 0.21 5.08 12.47
C SER A 87 0.21 5.99 13.70
N PRO A 88 1.05 7.05 13.71
CA PRO A 88 0.88 8.15 14.64
C PRO A 88 -0.51 8.78 14.49
N ASP A 89 -0.96 9.48 15.51
CA ASP A 89 -2.30 10.09 15.52
C ASP A 89 -2.51 11.08 14.38
N GLU A 90 -1.47 11.79 13.99
CA GLU A 90 -1.49 12.79 12.93
C GLU A 90 -1.53 12.20 11.53
N LEU A 91 -1.11 10.93 11.38
CA LEU A 91 -1.03 10.21 10.11
C LEU A 91 -2.08 9.10 9.96
N LYS A 92 -3.13 9.14 10.79
CA LYS A 92 -4.26 8.19 10.73
C LYS A 92 -4.97 8.24 9.38
N VAL A 93 -5.49 7.09 8.98
CA VAL A 93 -6.39 6.96 7.82
C VAL A 93 -7.52 7.98 7.88
N PRO A 94 -7.83 8.69 6.79
CA PRO A 94 -8.91 9.67 6.73
C PRO A 94 -10.28 9.08 7.10
N SER A 95 -11.18 9.94 7.61
CA SER A 95 -12.51 9.52 8.06
C SER A 95 -13.34 8.87 6.95
N TYR A 96 -13.23 9.34 5.70
CA TYR A 96 -13.96 8.78 4.56
C TYR A 96 -13.56 7.34 4.25
N VAL A 97 -12.27 6.97 4.38
CA VAL A 97 -11.80 5.59 4.19
C VAL A 97 -12.34 4.69 5.30
N LYS A 98 -12.30 5.18 6.54
CA LYS A 98 -12.88 4.44 7.70
C LYS A 98 -14.38 4.24 7.55
N GLN A 99 -15.08 5.26 7.07
CA GLN A 99 -16.52 5.16 6.82
C GLN A 99 -16.82 4.10 5.77
N LYS A 100 -16.06 4.10 4.66
CA LYS A 100 -16.22 3.09 3.60
C LYS A 100 -16.00 1.67 4.12
N MET A 101 -14.97 1.43 4.93
CA MET A 101 -14.76 0.11 5.55
C MET A 101 -15.93 -0.28 6.45
N ARG A 102 -16.47 0.65 7.27
CA ARG A 102 -17.64 0.38 8.11
C ARG A 102 -18.88 0.04 7.29
N ASP A 103 -19.16 0.80 6.24
CA ASP A 103 -20.32 0.60 5.37
C ASP A 103 -20.24 -0.77 4.64
N GLN A 104 -19.05 -1.27 4.40
CA GLN A 104 -18.79 -2.58 3.80
C GLN A 104 -18.67 -3.71 4.82
N GLY A 105 -18.79 -3.42 6.13
CA GLY A 105 -18.64 -4.42 7.19
C GLY A 105 -17.23 -4.97 7.35
N ILE A 106 -16.21 -4.24 6.88
CA ILE A 106 -14.81 -4.68 6.95
C ILE A 106 -14.23 -4.40 8.34
N PRO A 107 -13.79 -5.42 9.08
CA PRO A 107 -13.21 -5.24 10.39
C PRO A 107 -11.85 -4.56 10.31
N TYR A 108 -11.62 -3.58 11.17
CA TYR A 108 -10.32 -2.96 11.34
C TYR A 108 -10.06 -2.51 12.77
N ILE A 109 -8.79 -2.46 13.16
CA ILE A 109 -8.32 -1.84 14.40
C ILE A 109 -7.32 -0.73 14.06
N GLN A 110 -7.18 0.25 14.96
CA GLN A 110 -6.17 1.30 14.89
C GLN A 110 -5.25 1.21 16.10
N THR A 111 -3.95 1.29 15.87
CA THR A 111 -2.94 1.27 16.92
C THR A 111 -1.74 2.12 16.53
N THR A 112 -0.96 2.51 17.54
CA THR A 112 0.38 3.09 17.34
C THR A 112 1.48 2.06 17.60
N ASP A 113 1.14 0.88 18.11
CA ASP A 113 2.09 -0.16 18.51
C ASP A 113 2.18 -1.26 17.43
N LEU A 114 3.24 -1.18 16.63
CA LEU A 114 3.53 -2.16 15.59
C LEU A 114 3.90 -3.53 16.19
N GLU A 115 4.67 -3.54 17.28
CA GLU A 115 5.20 -4.78 17.83
C GLU A 115 4.10 -5.61 18.48
N ALA A 116 3.16 -4.98 19.16
CA ALA A 116 2.03 -5.66 19.80
C ALA A 116 1.14 -6.42 18.80
N VAL A 117 1.00 -5.93 17.57
CA VAL A 117 0.13 -6.53 16.55
C VAL A 117 0.88 -7.43 15.57
N MET A 118 2.21 -7.41 15.58
CA MET A 118 3.06 -8.15 14.64
C MET A 118 2.71 -9.65 14.55
N PRO A 119 2.42 -10.38 15.66
CA PRO A 119 2.10 -11.80 15.61
C PRO A 119 0.81 -12.14 14.86
N GLU A 120 -0.09 -11.17 14.68
CA GLU A 120 -1.38 -11.40 14.02
C GLU A 120 -1.31 -11.20 12.50
N LEU A 121 -0.29 -10.49 12.01
CA LEU A 121 -0.22 -10.05 10.62
C LEU A 121 0.16 -11.18 9.67
N ASP A 122 -0.57 -11.27 8.56
CA ASP A 122 -0.22 -12.08 7.39
C ASP A 122 0.56 -11.24 6.36
N ILE A 123 0.24 -9.95 6.31
CA ILE A 123 0.88 -8.96 5.44
C ILE A 123 1.22 -7.74 6.27
N LEU A 124 2.43 -7.22 6.12
CA LEU A 124 2.85 -5.92 6.62
C LEU A 124 3.21 -5.03 5.45
N TYR A 125 2.39 -4.02 5.18
CA TYR A 125 2.62 -3.02 4.16
C TYR A 125 3.19 -1.76 4.80
N MET A 126 4.48 -1.53 4.61
CA MET A 126 5.19 -0.36 5.13
C MET A 126 5.10 0.81 4.15
N THR A 127 4.98 2.02 4.67
CA THR A 127 5.03 3.25 3.88
C THR A 127 5.96 4.27 4.50
N ARG A 128 6.63 5.05 3.68
CA ARG A 128 7.42 6.19 4.17
C ARG A 128 6.53 7.36 4.57
N VAL A 129 7.00 8.17 5.50
CA VAL A 129 6.41 9.48 5.79
C VAL A 129 6.83 10.45 4.67
N GLN A 130 5.85 11.04 3.97
CA GLN A 130 6.06 11.83 2.77
C GLN A 130 6.37 13.30 3.12
N ARG A 131 7.66 13.72 3.12
CA ARG A 131 8.07 15.09 3.43
C ARG A 131 7.30 16.13 2.62
N GLU A 132 7.06 15.85 1.36
CA GLU A 132 6.36 16.70 0.39
C GLU A 132 4.90 17.03 0.75
N ARG A 133 4.35 16.40 1.79
CA ARG A 133 2.97 16.59 2.27
C ARG A 133 2.87 17.44 3.53
N PHE A 134 3.99 17.81 4.12
CA PHE A 134 4.02 18.62 5.33
C PHE A 134 4.24 20.09 4.98
N PHE A 135 3.43 20.97 5.58
CA PHE A 135 3.62 22.41 5.49
C PHE A 135 4.75 22.90 6.42
N ASN A 136 4.97 22.19 7.54
CA ASN A 136 5.96 22.48 8.54
C ASN A 136 7.01 21.37 8.58
N GLU A 137 8.29 21.74 8.48
CA GLU A 137 9.41 20.82 8.54
C GLU A 137 9.57 20.17 9.93
N GLU A 138 9.22 20.88 11.00
CA GLU A 138 9.27 20.36 12.37
C GLU A 138 8.35 19.15 12.55
N ASP A 139 7.13 19.20 12.01
CA ASP A 139 6.19 18.09 12.06
C ASP A 139 6.71 16.86 11.29
N TYR A 140 7.32 17.09 10.13
CA TYR A 140 7.97 16.02 9.37
C TYR A 140 9.12 15.39 10.17
N LEU A 141 10.02 16.20 10.74
CA LEU A 141 11.16 15.71 11.51
C LEU A 141 10.73 14.90 12.74
N ARG A 142 9.63 15.27 13.38
CA ARG A 142 9.05 14.55 14.52
C ARG A 142 8.47 13.19 14.12
N LEU A 143 7.90 13.08 12.92
CA LEU A 143 7.12 11.92 12.49
C LEU A 143 7.89 10.98 11.55
N LYS A 144 8.94 11.44 10.87
CA LYS A 144 9.65 10.68 9.83
C LYS A 144 10.19 9.33 10.29
N ASP A 145 10.59 9.24 11.56
CA ASP A 145 11.20 8.04 12.16
C ASP A 145 10.25 7.31 13.12
N SER A 146 8.93 7.57 13.04
CA SER A 146 7.93 6.96 13.93
C SER A 146 7.93 5.43 13.84
N TYR A 147 8.18 4.90 12.65
CA TYR A 147 8.26 3.46 12.44
C TYR A 147 9.48 3.12 11.60
N ILE A 148 10.44 2.44 12.26
CA ILE A 148 11.58 1.81 11.59
C ILE A 148 11.45 0.32 11.85
N LEU A 149 11.23 -0.46 10.79
CA LEU A 149 11.17 -1.91 10.87
C LEU A 149 12.60 -2.45 10.97
N THR A 150 12.89 -3.15 12.06
CA THR A 150 14.18 -3.78 12.31
C THR A 150 14.03 -5.29 12.48
N PRO A 151 15.11 -6.11 12.41
CA PRO A 151 15.03 -7.54 12.63
C PRO A 151 14.44 -7.92 14.00
N GLU A 152 14.73 -7.13 15.05
CA GLU A 152 14.24 -7.36 16.39
C GLU A 152 12.70 -7.26 16.45
N LYS A 153 12.13 -6.29 15.76
CA LYS A 153 10.68 -6.11 15.68
C LYS A 153 9.97 -7.22 14.92
N LEU A 154 10.71 -7.97 14.10
CA LEU A 154 10.19 -9.13 13.37
C LEU A 154 10.26 -10.44 14.19
N ALA A 155 10.82 -10.42 15.39
CA ALA A 155 11.00 -11.64 16.19
C ALA A 155 9.67 -12.33 16.55
N GLY A 156 8.60 -11.54 16.77
CA GLY A 156 7.24 -12.06 17.02
C GLY A 156 6.38 -12.32 15.79
N ALA A 157 6.87 -12.03 14.60
CA ALA A 157 6.09 -12.14 13.37
C ALA A 157 5.93 -13.60 12.92
N LYS A 158 4.86 -13.88 12.19
CA LYS A 158 4.66 -15.17 11.52
C LYS A 158 5.83 -15.48 10.58
N GLN A 159 6.16 -16.76 10.42
CA GLN A 159 7.23 -17.19 9.52
C GLN A 159 6.90 -16.91 8.05
N ASP A 160 5.61 -16.93 7.72
CA ASP A 160 5.09 -16.65 6.39
C ASP A 160 4.60 -15.21 6.20
N LEU A 161 4.90 -14.29 7.14
CA LEU A 161 4.60 -12.86 6.97
C LEU A 161 5.16 -12.36 5.63
N ALA A 162 4.35 -11.63 4.86
CA ALA A 162 4.82 -10.94 3.65
C ALA A 162 5.00 -9.45 3.92
N ILE A 163 6.24 -8.95 3.84
CA ILE A 163 6.58 -7.55 4.03
C ILE A 163 6.62 -6.86 2.67
N LEU A 164 5.73 -5.90 2.47
CA LEU A 164 5.59 -5.13 1.23
C LEU A 164 5.94 -3.66 1.45
N HIS A 165 6.38 -3.00 0.39
CA HIS A 165 6.64 -1.56 0.37
C HIS A 165 6.56 -1.04 -1.07
N PRO A 166 5.88 0.08 -1.36
CA PRO A 166 5.73 0.59 -2.72
C PRO A 166 7.01 1.15 -3.33
N LEU A 167 8.07 1.33 -2.54
CA LEU A 167 9.35 1.94 -2.88
C LEU A 167 9.23 3.34 -3.56
N PRO A 168 10.24 4.19 -3.50
CA PRO A 168 11.51 3.98 -2.77
C PRO A 168 11.33 4.11 -1.26
N ARG A 169 12.10 3.36 -0.50
CA ARG A 169 12.23 3.55 0.95
C ARG A 169 13.33 4.55 1.28
N VAL A 170 13.28 5.12 2.49
CA VAL A 170 14.34 5.95 3.08
C VAL A 170 14.98 5.17 4.24
N ASN A 171 14.34 5.16 5.41
CA ASN A 171 14.84 4.49 6.61
C ASN A 171 13.77 3.66 7.35
N GLU A 172 12.54 3.67 6.87
CA GLU A 172 11.40 2.97 7.48
C GLU A 172 11.52 1.44 7.46
N ILE A 173 12.44 0.90 6.68
CA ILE A 173 12.85 -0.51 6.72
C ILE A 173 14.38 -0.55 6.78
N ALA A 174 14.93 -1.14 7.83
CA ALA A 174 16.37 -1.33 7.98
C ALA A 174 16.93 -2.23 6.85
N VAL A 175 18.12 -1.90 6.36
CA VAL A 175 18.79 -2.66 5.27
C VAL A 175 19.00 -4.14 5.64
N ALA A 176 19.18 -4.43 6.93
CA ALA A 176 19.33 -5.79 7.41
C ALA A 176 18.14 -6.71 7.10
N ILE A 177 16.95 -6.14 6.87
CA ILE A 177 15.74 -6.90 6.50
C ILE A 177 15.77 -7.35 5.03
N ASP A 178 16.59 -6.78 4.18
CA ASP A 178 16.67 -7.16 2.76
C ASP A 178 17.02 -8.63 2.55
N ALA A 179 17.72 -9.23 3.50
CA ALA A 179 18.08 -10.66 3.50
C ALA A 179 17.02 -11.56 4.14
N ASP A 180 15.99 -11.00 4.78
CA ASP A 180 14.93 -11.79 5.41
C ASP A 180 14.02 -12.39 4.31
N PRO A 181 13.70 -13.69 4.35
CA PRO A 181 12.86 -14.34 3.34
C PRO A 181 11.44 -13.72 3.25
N ARG A 182 10.98 -13.05 4.32
CA ARG A 182 9.71 -12.34 4.39
C ARG A 182 9.72 -10.99 3.67
N ALA A 183 10.90 -10.47 3.27
CA ALA A 183 11.03 -9.22 2.53
C ALA A 183 10.61 -9.39 1.07
N CYS A 184 9.36 -9.03 0.75
CA CYS A 184 8.77 -9.22 -0.57
C CYS A 184 8.80 -7.97 -1.45
N TYR A 185 9.24 -6.82 -0.96
CA TYR A 185 9.17 -5.53 -1.67
C TYR A 185 10.01 -5.47 -2.96
N PHE A 186 11.12 -6.22 -3.08
CA PHE A 186 11.83 -6.31 -4.35
C PHE A 186 11.12 -7.22 -5.37
N LYS A 187 10.55 -8.33 -4.90
CA LYS A 187 9.66 -9.17 -5.72
C LYS A 187 8.44 -8.37 -6.19
N GLN A 188 7.89 -7.51 -5.33
CA GLN A 188 6.77 -6.62 -5.62
C GLN A 188 7.07 -5.68 -6.78
N VAL A 189 8.30 -5.12 -6.89
CA VAL A 189 8.71 -4.32 -8.04
C VAL A 189 8.68 -5.13 -9.34
N LEU A 190 9.22 -6.35 -9.31
CA LEU A 190 9.20 -7.24 -10.47
C LEU A 190 7.77 -7.63 -10.85
N ASN A 191 6.92 -7.94 -9.87
CA ASN A 191 5.50 -8.20 -10.08
C ASN A 191 4.79 -6.99 -10.69
N GLY A 192 5.16 -5.78 -10.28
CA GLY A 192 4.68 -4.54 -10.87
C GLY A 192 5.02 -4.39 -12.36
N LYS A 193 6.20 -4.85 -12.79
CA LYS A 193 6.56 -4.92 -14.20
C LYS A 193 5.62 -5.86 -14.95
N PHE A 194 5.43 -7.09 -14.45
CA PHE A 194 4.57 -8.08 -15.11
C PHE A 194 3.11 -7.62 -15.19
N MET A 195 2.59 -7.04 -14.11
CA MET A 195 1.20 -6.54 -14.11
C MET A 195 0.98 -5.39 -15.08
N ARG A 196 1.96 -4.48 -15.21
CA ARG A 196 1.86 -3.39 -16.19
C ARG A 196 1.94 -3.91 -17.63
N MET A 197 2.78 -4.89 -17.90
CA MET A 197 2.84 -5.56 -19.21
C MET A 197 1.50 -6.24 -19.52
N ALA A 198 0.97 -7.05 -18.61
CA ALA A 198 -0.31 -7.73 -18.77
C ALA A 198 -1.47 -6.75 -18.97
N LEU A 199 -1.49 -5.65 -18.21
CA LEU A 199 -2.50 -4.60 -18.36
C LEU A 199 -2.46 -3.96 -19.75
N ILE A 200 -1.28 -3.65 -20.25
CA ILE A 200 -1.10 -3.06 -21.60
C ILE A 200 -1.57 -4.05 -22.67
N LEU A 201 -1.12 -5.32 -22.60
CA LEU A 201 -1.54 -6.35 -23.56
C LEU A 201 -3.05 -6.53 -23.54
N LYS A 202 -3.66 -6.59 -22.35
CA LYS A 202 -5.11 -6.71 -22.20
C LYS A 202 -5.87 -5.55 -22.81
N LEU A 203 -5.38 -4.33 -22.61
CA LEU A 203 -6.04 -3.11 -23.14
C LEU A 203 -5.84 -2.93 -24.64
N LEU A 204 -4.78 -3.51 -25.21
CA LEU A 204 -4.53 -3.53 -26.65
C LEU A 204 -5.15 -4.73 -27.35
N GLU A 205 -5.84 -5.61 -26.61
CA GLU A 205 -6.47 -6.83 -27.11
C GLU A 205 -5.46 -7.78 -27.82
N VAL A 206 -4.18 -7.69 -27.45
CA VAL A 206 -3.14 -8.60 -27.94
C VAL A 206 -3.23 -9.91 -27.16
N GLN A 207 -3.35 -11.02 -27.88
CA GLN A 207 -3.36 -12.38 -27.31
C GLN A 207 -1.95 -12.92 -27.11
#